data_4e018b0485095c9dc47330b211bc067e
#
_entry.id   4e018b0485095c9dc47330b211bc067e
#
_cell.length_a   1.000
_cell.length_b   1.000
_cell.length_c   1.000
_cell.angle_alpha   90.00
_cell.angle_beta   90.00
_cell.angle_gamma   90.00
#
_symmetry.space_group_name_H-M   'P 1'
#
loop_
_entity.id
_entity.type
_entity.pdbx_description
1 polymer ?
#
loop_
_entity_poly.entity_id
_entity_poly.type
_entity_poly.pdbx_seq_one_letter_code
_entity_poly.pdbx_strand_id
1 'polypeptide(L)'
;AEQPSPDGLAQAFIIGEKFVGNDTVCLVLGDNIFYGQSFTRMLRQAVADADKGMATVFGYRVGDPERYGVVEFDESGRAISIEEKPVKPRSNYAVVGLYFYPNRVVEVAKQVKPSARGELEITSVNQVFLQSQALGVQLMGRGFAWLDTGTHESLYEASNFIETIEHRQGLKVASLEEIAYRMGWIDKEHLLGLAEPMKKNQYGQYLIRLANDEL
;
A
#
# COMPACT_ATOMS: atom_id res chain seq x y z
N ALA A 1 17.05 -3.75 6.41
CA ALA A 1 18.03 -2.68 6.26
C ALA A 1 17.64 -1.51 7.15
N GLU A 2 18.59 -0.67 7.51
CA GLU A 2 18.39 0.52 8.36
C GLU A 2 18.51 1.76 7.48
N GLN A 3 17.59 2.70 7.64
CA GLN A 3 17.67 4.04 7.07
C GLN A 3 18.32 4.96 8.12
N PRO A 4 19.53 5.47 7.91
CA PRO A 4 20.29 6.19 8.96
C PRO A 4 19.67 7.53 9.34
N SER A 5 18.97 8.17 8.40
CA SER A 5 18.26 9.45 8.56
C SER A 5 17.00 9.48 7.73
N PRO A 6 15.97 10.27 8.10
CA PRO A 6 14.69 10.33 7.39
C PRO A 6 14.80 11.15 6.08
N ASP A 7 15.66 10.72 5.16
CA ASP A 7 15.97 11.45 3.93
C ASP A 7 14.92 11.29 2.81
N GLY A 8 13.79 10.68 3.13
CA GLY A 8 12.67 10.50 2.22
C GLY A 8 12.45 9.07 1.74
N LEU A 9 11.25 8.79 1.23
CA LEU A 9 10.81 7.43 0.89
C LEU A 9 11.55 6.82 -0.30
N ALA A 10 12.00 7.62 -1.26
CA ALA A 10 12.73 7.10 -2.41
C ALA A 10 14.06 6.44 -2.03
N GLN A 11 14.63 6.80 -0.88
CA GLN A 11 15.85 6.19 -0.35
C GLN A 11 15.67 4.68 -0.07
N ALA A 12 14.45 4.22 0.18
CA ALA A 12 14.16 2.79 0.40
C ALA A 12 14.63 1.92 -0.77
N PHE A 13 14.51 2.39 -2.01
CA PHE A 13 14.96 1.65 -3.19
C PHE A 13 16.49 1.61 -3.30
N ILE A 14 17.18 2.67 -2.87
CA ILE A 14 18.64 2.75 -2.87
C ILE A 14 19.21 1.80 -1.81
N ILE A 15 18.65 1.83 -0.61
CA ILE A 15 19.06 0.96 0.50
C ILE A 15 18.69 -0.49 0.21
N GLY A 16 17.51 -0.71 -0.37
CA GLY A 16 16.96 -2.02 -0.69
C GLY A 16 17.48 -2.64 -1.99
N GLU A 17 18.36 -1.98 -2.75
CA GLU A 17 18.81 -2.40 -4.08
C GLU A 17 19.22 -3.88 -4.16
N LYS A 18 20.03 -4.35 -3.20
CA LYS A 18 20.48 -5.75 -3.15
C LYS A 18 19.33 -6.73 -2.87
N PHE A 19 18.32 -6.29 -2.12
CA PHE A 19 17.15 -7.10 -1.83
C PHE A 19 16.21 -7.16 -3.04
N VAL A 20 16.00 -6.04 -3.72
CA VAL A 20 15.18 -5.96 -4.94
C VAL A 20 15.83 -6.78 -6.08
N GLY A 21 17.17 -6.74 -6.20
CA GLY A 21 17.87 -7.45 -7.25
C GLY A 21 17.38 -7.05 -8.64
N ASN A 22 16.87 -8.01 -9.41
CA ASN A 22 16.33 -7.79 -10.75
C ASN A 22 14.80 -7.85 -10.82
N ASP A 23 14.12 -7.97 -9.68
CA ASP A 23 12.67 -8.13 -9.63
C ASP A 23 11.93 -6.79 -9.72
N THR A 24 10.64 -6.86 -10.05
CA THR A 24 9.70 -5.78 -9.78
C THR A 24 9.52 -5.62 -8.27
N VAL A 25 9.07 -4.45 -7.81
CA VAL A 25 9.00 -4.15 -6.38
C VAL A 25 7.68 -3.51 -6.00
N CYS A 26 7.14 -3.95 -4.86
CA CYS A 26 6.06 -3.28 -4.16
C CYS A 26 6.63 -2.57 -2.93
N LEU A 27 6.37 -1.27 -2.81
CA LEU A 27 6.61 -0.50 -1.59
C LEU A 27 5.27 -0.22 -0.93
N VAL A 28 5.12 -0.66 0.32
CA VAL A 28 3.95 -0.36 1.15
C VAL A 28 4.40 0.36 2.42
N LEU A 29 3.70 1.43 2.79
CA LEU A 29 3.96 2.14 4.04
C LEU A 29 3.30 1.38 5.19
N GLY A 30 4.06 1.10 6.24
CA GLY A 30 3.65 0.24 7.35
C GLY A 30 2.58 0.85 8.27
N ASP A 31 2.30 2.13 8.13
CA ASP A 31 1.26 2.88 8.83
C ASP A 31 -0.04 3.04 8.01
N ASN A 32 -0.12 2.41 6.84
CA ASN A 32 -1.29 2.49 5.98
C ASN A 32 -2.13 1.21 6.05
N ILE A 33 -3.42 1.36 6.29
CA ILE A 33 -4.41 0.28 6.29
C ILE A 33 -5.32 0.44 5.07
N PHE A 34 -5.50 -0.66 4.34
CA PHE A 34 -6.35 -0.73 3.17
C PHE A 34 -7.45 -1.76 3.38
N TYR A 35 -8.70 -1.37 3.20
CA TYR A 35 -9.84 -2.27 3.28
C TYR A 35 -10.80 -2.00 2.12
N GLY A 36 -11.20 -3.04 1.38
CA GLY A 36 -12.14 -2.89 0.28
C GLY A 36 -12.30 -4.14 -0.58
N GLN A 37 -13.43 -4.23 -1.26
CA GLN A 37 -13.70 -5.36 -2.16
C GLN A 37 -12.83 -5.31 -3.42
N SER A 38 -12.48 -6.49 -3.93
CA SER A 38 -11.69 -6.64 -5.16
C SER A 38 -10.27 -6.06 -5.09
N PHE A 39 -9.77 -5.75 -3.90
CA PHE A 39 -8.42 -5.19 -3.72
C PHE A 39 -7.35 -6.11 -4.31
N THR A 40 -7.42 -7.42 -4.06
CA THR A 40 -6.50 -8.41 -4.63
C THR A 40 -6.42 -8.35 -6.17
N ARG A 41 -7.54 -8.05 -6.85
CA ARG A 41 -7.54 -7.90 -8.31
C ARG A 41 -6.74 -6.67 -8.74
N MET A 42 -6.89 -5.55 -8.02
CA MET A 42 -6.12 -4.33 -8.28
C MET A 42 -4.64 -4.55 -8.06
N LEU A 43 -4.26 -5.26 -6.99
CA LEU A 43 -2.87 -5.61 -6.71
C LEU A 43 -2.26 -6.50 -7.81
N ARG A 44 -2.97 -7.53 -8.25
CA ARG A 44 -2.51 -8.41 -9.35
C ARG A 44 -2.33 -7.64 -10.66
N GLN A 45 -3.21 -6.69 -10.95
CA GLN A 45 -3.06 -5.83 -12.12
C GLN A 45 -1.80 -4.97 -11.99
N ALA A 46 -1.55 -4.37 -10.82
CA ALA A 46 -0.37 -3.56 -10.58
C ALA A 46 0.95 -4.37 -10.72
N VAL A 47 0.97 -5.62 -10.27
CA VAL A 47 2.10 -6.55 -10.51
C VAL A 47 2.29 -6.76 -12.01
N ALA A 48 1.23 -7.12 -12.74
CA ALA A 48 1.30 -7.36 -14.18
C ALA A 48 1.72 -6.11 -14.98
N ASP A 49 1.38 -4.92 -14.51
CA ASP A 49 1.80 -3.65 -15.10
C ASP A 49 3.29 -3.39 -14.82
N ALA A 50 3.76 -3.66 -13.61
CA ALA A 50 5.17 -3.55 -13.24
C ALA A 50 6.06 -4.48 -14.08
N ASP A 51 5.62 -5.72 -14.34
CA ASP A 51 6.31 -6.68 -15.19
C ASP A 51 6.42 -6.21 -16.67
N LYS A 52 5.52 -5.30 -17.09
CA LYS A 52 5.54 -4.66 -18.42
C LYS A 52 6.29 -3.32 -18.43
N GLY A 53 6.95 -2.96 -17.34
CA GLY A 53 7.72 -1.72 -17.24
C GLY A 53 6.91 -0.49 -16.82
N MET A 54 5.66 -0.65 -16.40
CA MET A 54 4.78 0.41 -15.92
C MET A 54 4.80 0.48 -14.39
N ALA A 55 4.94 1.68 -13.84
CA ALA A 55 4.66 1.91 -12.42
C ALA A 55 3.15 2.04 -12.19
N THR A 56 2.68 1.60 -11.03
CA THR A 56 1.29 1.80 -10.60
C THR A 56 1.25 2.41 -9.21
N VAL A 57 0.49 3.50 -9.08
CA VAL A 57 0.12 4.12 -7.81
C VAL A 57 -1.39 4.05 -7.63
N PHE A 58 -1.85 4.23 -6.39
CA PHE A 58 -3.28 4.18 -6.07
C PHE A 58 -3.75 5.55 -5.61
N GLY A 59 -4.85 6.02 -6.21
CA GLY A 59 -5.48 7.29 -5.88
C GLY A 59 -6.72 7.08 -5.02
N TYR A 60 -6.80 7.78 -3.90
CA TYR A 60 -7.95 7.77 -3.00
C TYR A 60 -8.48 9.19 -2.81
N ARG A 61 -9.81 9.34 -2.89
CA ARG A 61 -10.44 10.66 -2.74
C ARG A 61 -10.51 11.06 -1.27
N VAL A 62 -9.87 12.18 -0.93
CA VAL A 62 -9.79 12.74 0.44
C VAL A 62 -10.44 14.12 0.52
N GLY A 63 -10.69 14.57 1.75
CA GLY A 63 -11.20 15.92 2.04
C GLY A 63 -10.09 16.98 2.18
N ASP A 64 -8.86 16.55 2.47
CA ASP A 64 -7.70 17.36 2.83
C ASP A 64 -6.47 16.99 1.96
N PRO A 65 -6.59 17.12 0.61
CA PRO A 65 -5.57 16.63 -0.33
C PRO A 65 -4.20 17.30 -0.18
N GLU A 66 -4.14 18.51 0.37
CA GLU A 66 -2.89 19.26 0.59
C GLU A 66 -1.90 18.58 1.54
N ARG A 67 -2.32 17.55 2.25
CA ARG A 67 -1.46 16.77 3.15
C ARG A 67 -0.63 15.69 2.43
N TYR A 68 -0.98 15.36 1.19
CA TYR A 68 -0.51 14.19 0.47
C TYR A 68 0.10 14.55 -0.89
N GLY A 69 0.71 13.58 -1.56
CA GLY A 69 0.92 13.68 -2.99
C GLY A 69 -0.42 13.66 -3.72
N VAL A 70 -0.67 14.61 -4.60
CA VAL A 70 -1.95 14.78 -5.30
C VAL A 70 -1.77 14.50 -6.78
N VAL A 71 -2.63 13.65 -7.34
CA VAL A 71 -2.66 13.35 -8.78
C VAL A 71 -3.80 14.12 -9.46
N GLU A 72 -3.47 14.75 -10.60
CA GLU A 72 -4.43 15.45 -11.48
C GLU A 72 -4.69 14.59 -12.72
N PHE A 73 -5.92 14.61 -13.20
CA PHE A 73 -6.36 13.85 -14.37
C PHE A 73 -6.86 14.76 -15.49
N ASP A 74 -6.65 14.35 -16.75
CA ASP A 74 -7.33 14.94 -17.89
C ASP A 74 -8.78 14.43 -18.02
N GLU A 75 -9.51 14.95 -19.02
CA GLU A 75 -10.91 14.58 -19.30
C GLU A 75 -11.06 13.09 -19.66
N SER A 76 -10.00 12.43 -20.11
CA SER A 76 -9.99 10.99 -20.41
C SER A 76 -9.69 10.12 -19.19
N GLY A 77 -9.41 10.72 -18.02
CA GLY A 77 -9.05 10.03 -16.79
C GLY A 77 -7.58 9.60 -16.72
N ARG A 78 -6.70 10.13 -17.58
CA ARG A 78 -5.25 9.87 -17.49
C ARG A 78 -4.62 10.86 -16.54
N ALA A 79 -3.68 10.38 -15.72
CA ALA A 79 -2.85 11.24 -14.88
C ALA A 79 -1.99 12.16 -15.75
N ILE A 80 -2.04 13.47 -15.47
CA ILE A 80 -1.29 14.51 -16.19
C ILE A 80 -0.30 15.24 -15.31
N SER A 81 -0.54 15.26 -14.00
CA SER A 81 0.40 15.80 -13.02
C SER A 81 0.33 15.04 -11.71
N ILE A 82 1.41 15.09 -10.95
CA ILE A 82 1.50 14.61 -9.58
C ILE A 82 2.36 15.60 -8.79
N GLU A 83 1.85 16.09 -7.67
CA GLU A 83 2.51 17.14 -6.88
C GLU A 83 2.50 16.77 -5.40
N GLU A 84 3.66 16.91 -4.73
CA GLU A 84 3.80 16.65 -3.31
C GLU A 84 3.27 17.81 -2.48
N LYS A 85 2.30 17.53 -1.61
CA LYS A 85 1.72 18.48 -0.65
C LYS A 85 1.46 19.87 -1.22
N PRO A 86 0.69 19.97 -2.31
CA PRO A 86 0.45 21.25 -2.99
C PRO A 86 -0.32 22.22 -2.10
N VAL A 87 0.09 23.48 -2.09
CA VAL A 87 -0.64 24.56 -1.38
C VAL A 87 -2.06 24.77 -1.96
N LYS A 88 -2.22 24.51 -3.26
CA LYS A 88 -3.50 24.57 -3.98
C LYS A 88 -3.67 23.30 -4.79
N PRO A 89 -4.24 22.24 -4.19
CA PRO A 89 -4.46 20.98 -4.88
C PRO A 89 -5.35 21.15 -6.12
N ARG A 90 -4.97 20.49 -7.22
CA ARG A 90 -5.74 20.52 -8.48
C ARG A 90 -6.77 19.41 -8.56
N SER A 91 -6.74 18.48 -7.61
CA SER A 91 -7.73 17.43 -7.44
C SER A 91 -7.85 17.02 -5.97
N ASN A 92 -8.85 16.19 -5.66
CA ASN A 92 -9.01 15.59 -4.34
C ASN A 92 -8.47 14.14 -4.27
N TYR A 93 -7.65 13.72 -5.23
CA TYR A 93 -7.10 12.36 -5.23
C TYR A 93 -5.69 12.36 -4.67
N ALA A 94 -5.59 11.89 -3.42
CA ALA A 94 -4.31 11.61 -2.76
C ALA A 94 -3.70 10.32 -3.30
N VAL A 95 -2.39 10.29 -3.48
CA VAL A 95 -1.63 9.06 -3.72
C VAL A 95 -1.37 8.40 -2.38
N VAL A 96 -1.88 7.19 -2.21
CA VAL A 96 -1.77 6.44 -0.96
C VAL A 96 -0.43 5.71 -0.86
N GLY A 97 -0.07 5.27 0.35
CA GLY A 97 1.21 4.64 0.64
C GLY A 97 1.36 3.21 0.10
N LEU A 98 1.02 3.00 -1.16
CA LEU A 98 1.12 1.72 -1.86
C LEU A 98 1.56 1.94 -3.30
N TYR A 99 2.69 1.35 -3.67
CA TYR A 99 3.36 1.63 -4.94
C TYR A 99 3.87 0.34 -5.55
N PHE A 100 3.70 0.16 -6.87
CA PHE A 100 4.28 -0.94 -7.63
C PHE A 100 5.16 -0.37 -8.72
N TYR A 101 6.37 -0.89 -8.82
CA TYR A 101 7.35 -0.39 -9.79
C TYR A 101 8.05 -1.52 -10.52
N PRO A 102 8.41 -1.30 -11.80
CA PRO A 102 9.40 -2.11 -12.47
C PRO A 102 10.78 -1.91 -11.83
N ASN A 103 11.69 -2.85 -12.03
CA ASN A 103 13.03 -2.85 -11.45
C ASN A 103 13.79 -1.53 -11.63
N ARG A 104 13.60 -0.85 -12.76
CA ARG A 104 14.26 0.44 -13.05
C ARG A 104 14.01 1.54 -12.00
N VAL A 105 13.09 1.34 -11.07
CA VAL A 105 12.85 2.29 -9.97
C VAL A 105 14.09 2.54 -9.13
N VAL A 106 14.96 1.54 -8.99
CA VAL A 106 16.23 1.68 -8.25
C VAL A 106 17.11 2.76 -8.90
N GLU A 107 17.26 2.71 -10.22
CA GLU A 107 18.04 3.70 -10.96
C GLU A 107 17.37 5.07 -10.99
N VAL A 108 16.05 5.13 -11.08
CA VAL A 108 15.27 6.36 -10.95
C VAL A 108 15.50 7.01 -9.59
N ALA A 109 15.40 6.21 -8.50
CA ALA A 109 15.59 6.72 -7.14
C ALA A 109 16.99 7.31 -6.90
N LYS A 110 18.03 6.71 -7.48
CA LYS A 110 19.41 7.24 -7.43
C LYS A 110 19.57 8.61 -8.10
N GLN A 111 18.70 8.96 -9.04
CA GLN A 111 18.75 10.21 -9.80
C GLN A 111 17.84 11.30 -9.24
N VAL A 112 16.93 10.97 -8.33
CA VAL A 112 16.06 11.92 -7.65
C VAL A 112 16.90 12.87 -6.80
N LYS A 113 16.59 14.16 -6.89
CA LYS A 113 17.23 15.20 -6.05
C LYS A 113 16.33 15.50 -4.85
N PRO A 114 16.91 15.86 -3.70
CA PRO A 114 16.14 16.31 -2.57
C PRO A 114 15.20 17.46 -2.94
N SER A 115 13.99 17.42 -2.43
CA SER A 115 12.99 18.48 -2.57
C SER A 115 13.38 19.73 -1.76
N ALA A 116 12.57 20.79 -1.82
CA ALA A 116 12.73 21.96 -0.96
C ALA A 116 12.65 21.62 0.55
N ARG A 117 12.10 20.45 0.90
CA ARG A 117 12.04 19.91 2.26
C ARG A 117 13.31 19.14 2.66
N GLY A 118 14.25 18.95 1.73
CA GLY A 118 15.46 18.15 1.91
C GLY A 118 15.26 16.66 1.76
N GLU A 119 14.08 16.19 1.31
CA GLU A 119 13.72 14.79 1.21
C GLU A 119 13.78 14.25 -0.24
N LEU A 120 14.20 13.01 -0.40
CA LEU A 120 14.06 12.24 -1.64
C LEU A 120 12.62 11.74 -1.75
N GLU A 121 11.76 12.58 -2.32
CA GLU A 121 10.32 12.33 -2.37
C GLU A 121 9.96 11.19 -3.30
N ILE A 122 9.04 10.34 -2.85
CA ILE A 122 8.44 9.29 -3.71
C ILE A 122 7.66 9.92 -4.89
N THR A 123 7.09 11.09 -4.67
CA THR A 123 6.41 11.87 -5.72
C THR A 123 7.36 12.24 -6.85
N SER A 124 8.63 12.54 -6.57
CA SER A 124 9.64 12.80 -7.61
C SER A 124 9.93 11.55 -8.44
N VAL A 125 9.97 10.37 -7.82
CA VAL A 125 10.05 9.09 -8.54
C VAL A 125 8.85 8.92 -9.47
N ASN A 126 7.64 9.13 -8.95
CA ASN A 126 6.39 9.03 -9.72
C ASN A 126 6.37 10.01 -10.90
N GLN A 127 6.89 11.23 -10.73
CA GLN A 127 7.00 12.22 -11.81
C GLN A 127 7.88 11.73 -12.96
N VAL A 128 8.99 11.05 -12.69
CA VAL A 128 9.84 10.45 -13.74
C VAL A 128 9.07 9.39 -14.53
N PHE A 129 8.31 8.53 -13.86
CA PHE A 129 7.47 7.55 -14.53
C PHE A 129 6.34 8.21 -15.31
N LEU A 130 5.70 9.25 -14.78
CA LEU A 130 4.66 10.01 -15.47
C LEU A 130 5.19 10.66 -16.75
N GLN A 131 6.34 11.36 -16.67
CA GLN A 131 6.98 12.01 -17.82
C GLN A 131 7.38 11.00 -18.91
N SER A 132 7.77 9.80 -18.55
CA SER A 132 8.07 8.72 -19.49
C SER A 132 6.83 7.94 -19.95
N GLN A 133 5.60 8.41 -19.63
CA GLN A 133 4.32 7.76 -19.94
C GLN A 133 4.23 6.32 -19.43
N ALA A 134 4.89 6.04 -18.33
CA ALA A 134 4.98 4.73 -17.69
C ALA A 134 4.41 4.73 -16.26
N LEU A 135 3.50 5.66 -15.93
CA LEU A 135 2.77 5.70 -14.67
C LEU A 135 1.29 5.43 -14.91
N GLY A 136 0.78 4.36 -14.30
CA GLY A 136 -0.65 4.09 -14.16
C GLY A 136 -1.18 4.54 -12.80
N VAL A 137 -2.42 4.98 -12.75
CA VAL A 137 -3.12 5.30 -11.49
C VAL A 137 -4.37 4.45 -11.41
N GLN A 138 -4.48 3.63 -10.36
CA GLN A 138 -5.71 2.90 -10.04
C GLN A 138 -6.50 3.66 -8.99
N LEU A 139 -7.77 4.00 -9.29
CA LEU A 139 -8.62 4.73 -8.35
C LEU A 139 -9.35 3.78 -7.41
N MET A 140 -9.17 4.01 -6.12
CA MET A 140 -9.94 3.37 -5.07
C MET A 140 -11.29 4.08 -4.93
N GLY A 141 -12.37 3.36 -5.26
CA GLY A 141 -13.73 3.88 -5.23
C GLY A 141 -14.31 3.97 -3.81
N ARG A 142 -15.60 4.34 -3.71
CA ARG A 142 -16.32 4.52 -2.43
C ARG A 142 -16.40 3.26 -1.56
N GLY A 143 -16.19 2.07 -2.12
CA GLY A 143 -16.16 0.82 -1.38
C GLY A 143 -14.84 0.53 -0.67
N PHE A 144 -13.87 1.44 -0.75
CA PHE A 144 -12.58 1.33 -0.07
C PHE A 144 -12.53 2.26 1.15
N ALA A 145 -11.83 1.80 2.17
CA ALA A 145 -11.28 2.63 3.23
C ALA A 145 -9.75 2.59 3.12
N TRP A 146 -9.14 3.76 3.12
CA TRP A 146 -7.73 3.96 3.33
C TRP A 146 -7.57 4.77 4.60
N LEU A 147 -6.78 4.25 5.53
CA LEU A 147 -6.56 4.84 6.84
C LEU A 147 -5.05 4.97 7.04
N ASP A 148 -4.63 6.17 7.36
CA ASP A 148 -3.28 6.52 7.76
C ASP A 148 -3.22 6.50 9.29
N THR A 149 -2.24 5.82 9.89
CA THR A 149 -2.11 5.70 11.34
C THR A 149 -0.96 6.54 11.90
N GLY A 150 -0.57 7.59 11.19
CA GLY A 150 0.59 8.45 11.52
C GLY A 150 0.39 9.37 12.73
N THR A 151 -0.83 9.53 13.24
CA THR A 151 -1.14 10.30 14.46
C THR A 151 -1.91 9.46 15.47
N HIS A 152 -1.93 9.88 16.73
CA HIS A 152 -2.73 9.18 17.76
C HIS A 152 -4.22 9.17 17.42
N GLU A 153 -4.74 10.25 16.85
CA GLU A 153 -6.13 10.36 16.45
C GLU A 153 -6.47 9.41 15.30
N SER A 154 -5.68 9.43 14.22
CA SER A 154 -5.90 8.56 13.07
C SER A 154 -5.68 7.08 13.41
N LEU A 155 -4.76 6.74 14.33
CA LEU A 155 -4.60 5.39 14.84
C LEU A 155 -5.85 4.92 15.60
N TYR A 156 -6.45 5.80 16.42
CA TYR A 156 -7.69 5.51 17.15
C TYR A 156 -8.86 5.29 16.17
N GLU A 157 -9.01 6.16 15.17
CA GLU A 157 -10.04 6.01 14.12
C GLU A 157 -9.87 4.69 13.34
N ALA A 158 -8.65 4.36 12.94
CA ALA A 158 -8.35 3.10 12.28
C ALA A 158 -8.68 1.88 13.14
N SER A 159 -8.34 1.93 14.43
CA SER A 159 -8.65 0.86 15.39
C SER A 159 -10.14 0.64 15.53
N ASN A 160 -10.94 1.70 15.67
CA ASN A 160 -12.39 1.63 15.75
C ASN A 160 -13.02 1.10 14.46
N PHE A 161 -12.50 1.52 13.31
CA PHE A 161 -12.98 1.02 12.02
C PHE A 161 -12.78 -0.48 11.89
N ILE A 162 -11.55 -0.97 12.15
CA ILE A 162 -11.21 -2.38 12.06
C ILE A 162 -12.03 -3.20 13.08
N GLU A 163 -12.10 -2.74 14.34
CA GLU A 163 -12.91 -3.39 15.39
C GLU A 163 -14.37 -3.56 14.95
N THR A 164 -14.97 -2.49 14.41
CA THR A 164 -16.35 -2.52 13.93
C THR A 164 -16.57 -3.55 12.83
N ILE A 165 -15.68 -3.58 11.83
CA ILE A 165 -15.76 -4.53 10.71
C ILE A 165 -15.61 -5.96 11.22
N GLU A 166 -14.57 -6.24 12.00
CA GLU A 166 -14.31 -7.58 12.54
C GLU A 166 -15.45 -8.07 13.43
N HIS A 167 -15.95 -7.21 14.29
CA HIS A 167 -17.06 -7.56 15.17
C HIS A 167 -18.35 -7.87 14.39
N ARG A 168 -18.64 -7.12 13.34
CA ARG A 168 -19.85 -7.31 12.53
C ARG A 168 -19.77 -8.52 11.61
N GLN A 169 -18.62 -8.80 11.04
CA GLN A 169 -18.44 -9.89 10.08
C GLN A 169 -18.01 -11.20 10.73
N GLY A 170 -17.42 -11.15 11.94
CA GLY A 170 -16.81 -12.31 12.58
C GLY A 170 -15.52 -12.79 11.92
N LEU A 171 -15.00 -12.01 10.96
CA LEU A 171 -13.79 -12.28 10.22
C LEU A 171 -12.68 -11.31 10.61
N LYS A 172 -11.44 -11.77 10.57
CA LYS A 172 -10.27 -10.92 10.83
C LYS A 172 -9.81 -10.17 9.60
N VAL A 173 -9.36 -8.93 9.78
CA VAL A 173 -8.73 -8.13 8.72
C VAL A 173 -7.23 -8.39 8.73
N ALA A 174 -6.66 -8.68 7.56
CA ALA A 174 -5.22 -8.92 7.37
C ALA A 174 -4.61 -10.04 8.26
N SER A 175 -5.41 -11.07 8.58
CA SER A 175 -4.88 -12.26 9.26
C SER A 175 -3.90 -12.99 8.35
N LEU A 176 -2.62 -12.98 8.72
CA LEU A 176 -1.55 -13.55 7.90
C LEU A 176 -1.72 -15.06 7.74
N GLU A 177 -2.09 -15.76 8.79
CA GLU A 177 -2.31 -17.20 8.81
C GLU A 177 -3.51 -17.59 7.94
N GLU A 178 -4.61 -16.83 8.01
CA GLU A 178 -5.76 -17.04 7.13
C GLU A 178 -5.38 -16.83 5.66
N ILE A 179 -4.65 -15.75 5.36
CA ILE A 179 -4.20 -15.46 3.99
C ILE A 179 -3.32 -16.61 3.48
N ALA A 180 -2.34 -17.05 4.26
CA ALA A 180 -1.46 -18.14 3.90
C ALA A 180 -2.22 -19.46 3.65
N TYR A 181 -3.19 -19.76 4.50
CA TYR A 181 -4.04 -20.93 4.37
C TYR A 181 -4.94 -20.87 3.12
N ARG A 182 -5.65 -19.75 2.91
CA ARG A 182 -6.51 -19.55 1.73
C ARG A 182 -5.74 -19.51 0.40
N MET A 183 -4.49 -19.07 0.44
CA MET A 183 -3.59 -19.09 -0.72
C MET A 183 -2.93 -20.47 -0.95
N GLY A 184 -3.15 -21.43 -0.06
CA GLY A 184 -2.55 -22.76 -0.15
C GLY A 184 -1.04 -22.80 0.13
N TRP A 185 -0.49 -21.79 0.80
CA TRP A 185 0.91 -21.73 1.22
C TRP A 185 1.17 -22.58 2.47
N ILE A 186 0.14 -22.75 3.29
CA ILE A 186 0.12 -23.67 4.44
C ILE A 186 -1.14 -24.55 4.37
N ASP A 187 -1.05 -25.74 4.91
CA ASP A 187 -2.17 -26.67 5.04
C ASP A 187 -2.89 -26.51 6.41
N LYS A 188 -3.94 -27.30 6.60
CA LYS A 188 -4.74 -27.31 7.85
C LYS A 188 -3.91 -27.66 9.07
N GLU A 189 -3.01 -28.63 8.96
CA GLU A 189 -2.19 -29.10 10.10
C GLU A 189 -1.25 -27.97 10.53
N HIS A 190 -0.62 -27.29 9.59
CA HIS A 190 0.25 -26.16 9.86
C HIS A 190 -0.54 -24.99 10.49
N LEU A 191 -1.74 -24.68 9.96
CA LEU A 191 -2.61 -23.63 10.53
C LEU A 191 -2.98 -23.93 11.98
N LEU A 192 -3.36 -25.17 12.30
CA LEU A 192 -3.66 -25.59 13.66
C LEU A 192 -2.42 -25.52 14.58
N GLY A 193 -1.25 -25.88 14.05
CA GLY A 193 0.03 -25.73 14.77
C GLY A 193 0.33 -24.27 15.14
N LEU A 194 0.06 -23.31 14.23
CA LEU A 194 0.19 -21.87 14.49
C LEU A 194 -0.84 -21.38 15.51
N ALA A 195 -2.06 -21.94 15.51
CA ALA A 195 -3.11 -21.56 16.45
C ALA A 195 -2.86 -22.07 17.87
N GLU A 196 -2.16 -23.21 18.05
CA GLU A 196 -2.00 -23.89 19.36
C GLU A 196 -1.43 -22.99 20.47
N PRO A 197 -0.35 -22.19 20.26
CA PRO A 197 0.14 -21.28 21.29
C PRO A 197 -0.87 -20.21 21.69
N MET A 198 -1.79 -19.88 20.79
CA MET A 198 -2.79 -18.82 20.92
C MET A 198 -4.20 -19.34 21.24
N LYS A 199 -4.39 -20.63 21.45
CA LYS A 199 -5.72 -21.27 21.61
C LYS A 199 -6.59 -20.71 22.73
N LYS A 200 -5.99 -20.01 23.71
CA LYS A 200 -6.71 -19.40 24.83
C LYS A 200 -7.23 -17.99 24.53
N ASN A 201 -6.79 -17.34 23.44
CA ASN A 201 -7.25 -16.02 23.05
C ASN A 201 -8.20 -16.08 21.85
N GLN A 202 -8.84 -14.94 21.57
CA GLN A 202 -9.83 -14.84 20.49
C GLN A 202 -9.24 -15.11 19.09
N TYR A 203 -7.98 -14.72 18.85
CA TYR A 203 -7.33 -14.90 17.57
C TYR A 203 -7.03 -16.38 17.30
N GLY A 204 -6.45 -17.10 18.25
CA GLY A 204 -6.23 -18.54 18.12
C GLY A 204 -7.54 -19.32 17.95
N GLN A 205 -8.61 -18.95 18.67
CA GLN A 205 -9.94 -19.54 18.48
C GLN A 205 -10.50 -19.26 17.05
N TYR A 206 -10.23 -18.08 16.51
CA TYR A 206 -10.57 -17.75 15.12
C TYR A 206 -9.87 -18.68 14.14
N LEU A 207 -8.55 -18.88 14.26
CA LEU A 207 -7.77 -19.77 13.38
C LEU A 207 -8.23 -21.24 13.49
N ILE A 208 -8.59 -21.70 14.69
CA ILE A 208 -9.12 -23.06 14.89
C ILE A 208 -10.47 -23.22 14.18
N ARG A 209 -11.38 -22.26 14.28
CA ARG A 209 -12.66 -22.28 13.57
C ARG A 209 -12.46 -22.24 12.05
N LEU A 210 -11.54 -21.40 11.57
CA LEU A 210 -11.16 -21.34 10.16
C LEU A 210 -10.67 -22.71 9.65
N ALA A 211 -9.78 -23.37 10.39
CA ALA A 211 -9.26 -24.69 10.03
C ALA A 211 -10.35 -25.78 9.99
N ASN A 212 -11.43 -25.61 10.75
CA ASN A 212 -12.55 -26.54 10.81
C ASN A 212 -13.72 -26.20 9.88
N ASP A 213 -13.55 -25.22 8.98
CA ASP A 213 -14.60 -24.74 8.07
C ASP A 213 -15.87 -24.22 8.82
N GLU A 214 -15.67 -23.57 9.99
CA GLU A 214 -16.73 -23.02 10.83
C GLU A 214 -16.92 -21.50 10.66
N LEU A 215 -16.34 -20.89 9.60
CA LEU A 215 -16.39 -19.44 9.31
C LEU A 215 -17.05 -19.15 7.97
#